data_379ca6def66ce41573a223a624d75645
#
_entry.id   379ca6def66ce41573a223a624d75645
#
_cell.length_a   1.000
_cell.length_b   1.000
_cell.length_c   1.000
_cell.angle_alpha   90.00
_cell.angle_beta   90.00
_cell.angle_gamma   90.00
#
_symmetry.space_group_name_H-M   'P 1'
#
loop_
_entity.id
_entity.type
_entity.pdbx_description
1 polymer ?
#
loop_
_entity_poly.entity_id
_entity_poly.type
_entity_poly.pdbx_seq_one_letter_code
_entity_poly.pdbx_strand_id
1 'polypeptide(L)'
;MKIKNLLLLCILSLSLISCTNTNEVNTSNTDSSEANNVIYANPGETNFIADQADPLEAFNRRMYHFNYEIERIIITPIVNTYKFITPDFVENRVSNFFKNAKVLNTMANSAFQFKGRKSMRALGRFTINTVLGLGGLFDVASKMGMPKPHEDFGLTLAYYGVGRGPYLILPILGPTYLRDAFGMAVDSAISGKSDIYHRMSLFNSTNAGLTALRGIDMRKNIAFHYHQTNSPFEYEYVRFLYNEYRGIQEAASKQ
;
A
#
# COMPACT_ATOMS: atom_id res chain seq x y z
N MET A 1 -9.84 7.93 -29.65
CA MET A 1 -10.93 7.79 -28.65
C MET A 1 -10.54 8.61 -27.42
N LYS A 2 -11.27 9.68 -27.10
CA LYS A 2 -10.85 10.70 -26.13
C LYS A 2 -10.97 10.14 -24.69
N ILE A 3 -9.97 10.37 -23.86
CA ILE A 3 -9.83 9.88 -22.48
C ILE A 3 -11.08 10.14 -21.60
N LYS A 4 -11.86 11.19 -21.90
CA LYS A 4 -13.15 11.48 -21.25
C LYS A 4 -14.18 10.34 -21.39
N ASN A 5 -14.22 9.64 -22.51
CA ASN A 5 -15.19 8.55 -22.74
C ASN A 5 -14.79 7.25 -22.02
N LEU A 6 -13.48 7.06 -21.77
CA LEU A 6 -13.00 5.89 -21.03
C LEU A 6 -13.29 6.03 -19.53
N LEU A 7 -13.13 7.23 -18.96
CA LEU A 7 -13.49 7.52 -17.56
C LEU A 7 -15.00 7.41 -17.31
N LEU A 8 -15.83 7.86 -18.26
CA LEU A 8 -17.28 7.77 -18.16
C LEU A 8 -17.77 6.31 -18.25
N LEU A 9 -17.14 5.47 -19.09
CA LEU A 9 -17.46 4.04 -19.18
C LEU A 9 -17.08 3.26 -17.92
N CYS A 10 -15.95 3.60 -17.28
CA CYS A 10 -15.56 2.99 -16.00
C CYS A 10 -16.49 3.37 -14.85
N ILE A 11 -17.05 4.57 -14.85
CA ILE A 11 -17.99 5.02 -13.81
C ILE A 11 -19.37 4.39 -14.01
N LEU A 12 -19.83 4.20 -15.24
CA LEU A 12 -21.14 3.57 -15.52
C LEU A 12 -21.16 2.06 -15.28
N SER A 13 -20.03 1.37 -15.40
CA SER A 13 -19.99 -0.09 -15.17
C SER A 13 -19.92 -0.48 -13.69
N LEU A 14 -19.63 0.46 -12.78
CA LEU A 14 -19.53 0.21 -11.34
C LEU A 14 -20.86 0.37 -10.58
N SER A 15 -21.93 0.85 -11.23
CA SER A 15 -23.21 1.12 -10.58
C SER A 15 -24.16 -0.09 -10.46
N LEU A 16 -23.74 -1.30 -10.88
CA LEU A 16 -24.63 -2.48 -10.92
C LEU A 16 -24.34 -3.56 -9.89
N ILE A 17 -23.44 -3.32 -8.90
CA ILE A 17 -23.18 -4.28 -7.82
C ILE A 17 -23.51 -3.63 -6.48
N SER A 18 -24.80 -3.36 -6.25
CA SER A 18 -25.34 -3.08 -4.94
C SER A 18 -26.26 -4.24 -4.54
N CYS A 19 -25.70 -5.25 -3.91
CA CYS A 19 -26.48 -6.22 -3.13
C CYS A 19 -26.35 -5.84 -1.67
N THR A 20 -27.39 -5.20 -1.16
CA THR A 20 -27.60 -4.98 0.27
C THR A 20 -27.97 -6.29 0.93
N ASN A 21 -27.13 -6.76 1.85
CA ASN A 21 -27.48 -7.81 2.79
C ASN A 21 -27.65 -7.17 4.16
N THR A 22 -28.90 -6.86 4.52
CA THR A 22 -29.28 -6.41 5.87
C THR A 22 -29.53 -7.65 6.73
N ASN A 23 -28.58 -7.97 7.60
CA ASN A 23 -28.84 -8.88 8.71
C ASN A 23 -29.34 -8.07 9.90
N GLU A 24 -30.60 -8.27 10.25
CA GLU A 24 -31.22 -7.75 11.47
C GLU A 24 -30.55 -8.39 12.70
N VAL A 25 -30.05 -7.54 13.59
CA VAL A 25 -29.58 -7.95 14.90
C VAL A 25 -30.77 -7.95 15.85
N ASN A 26 -31.24 -9.12 16.26
CA ASN A 26 -32.18 -9.29 17.35
C ASN A 26 -31.50 -8.96 18.68
N THR A 27 -31.93 -7.87 19.28
CA THR A 27 -31.64 -7.55 20.68
C THR A 27 -32.69 -8.19 21.58
N SER A 28 -32.28 -9.05 22.50
CA SER A 28 -33.08 -9.38 23.69
C SER A 28 -32.21 -9.49 24.94
N ASN A 29 -32.40 -8.50 25.81
CA ASN A 29 -32.44 -8.52 27.28
C ASN A 29 -31.21 -8.89 28.10
N THR A 30 -30.67 -7.85 28.75
CA THR A 30 -30.66 -7.54 30.20
C THR A 30 -30.21 -8.65 31.14
N ASP A 31 -29.05 -8.51 31.81
CA ASP A 31 -29.05 -8.15 33.23
C ASP A 31 -27.65 -7.80 33.75
N SER A 32 -27.69 -6.85 34.67
CA SER A 32 -26.59 -6.21 35.35
C SER A 32 -25.92 -7.14 36.37
N SER A 33 -24.61 -7.27 36.37
CA SER A 33 -23.82 -7.36 37.60
C SER A 33 -22.36 -6.97 37.33
N GLU A 34 -21.90 -6.11 38.20
CA GLU A 34 -20.59 -5.45 38.19
C GLU A 34 -19.40 -6.38 38.42
N ALA A 35 -18.28 -5.84 37.97
CA ALA A 35 -16.94 -5.93 38.58
C ALA A 35 -16.05 -7.13 38.22
N ASN A 36 -14.87 -6.77 37.73
CA ASN A 36 -13.64 -7.57 37.64
C ASN A 36 -13.58 -8.63 36.54
N ASN A 37 -13.67 -8.19 35.28
CA ASN A 37 -13.18 -9.02 34.19
C ASN A 37 -11.78 -8.57 33.76
N VAL A 38 -10.78 -9.16 34.41
CA VAL A 38 -9.50 -9.42 33.73
C VAL A 38 -9.87 -10.21 32.49
N ILE A 39 -9.63 -9.62 31.33
CA ILE A 39 -9.92 -10.24 30.03
C ILE A 39 -8.92 -11.40 29.86
N TYR A 40 -9.27 -12.56 30.40
CA TYR A 40 -8.72 -13.82 29.92
C TYR A 40 -9.43 -14.09 28.59
N ALA A 41 -8.69 -13.98 27.48
CA ALA A 41 -9.19 -14.41 26.20
C ALA A 41 -9.66 -15.87 26.34
N ASN A 42 -10.96 -16.08 26.21
CA ASN A 42 -11.55 -17.42 26.23
C ASN A 42 -10.91 -18.25 25.11
N PRO A 43 -10.44 -19.48 25.36
CA PRO A 43 -9.91 -20.36 24.31
C PRO A 43 -10.95 -20.72 23.22
N GLY A 44 -12.21 -20.31 23.38
CA GLY A 44 -13.27 -20.49 22.39
C GLY A 44 -13.46 -19.32 21.41
N GLU A 45 -12.82 -18.17 21.62
CA GLU A 45 -12.89 -17.01 20.72
C GLU A 45 -11.75 -16.94 19.69
N THR A 46 -11.18 -18.08 19.32
CA THR A 46 -10.25 -18.21 18.20
C THR A 46 -10.89 -17.92 16.82
N ASN A 47 -12.14 -17.51 16.78
CA ASN A 47 -12.84 -17.08 15.58
C ASN A 47 -12.33 -15.74 15.01
N PHE A 48 -11.47 -15.03 15.74
CA PHE A 48 -10.95 -13.73 15.34
C PHE A 48 -10.13 -13.75 14.02
N ILE A 49 -9.52 -14.89 13.72
CA ILE A 49 -8.71 -15.08 12.50
C ILE A 49 -9.53 -15.78 11.40
N ALA A 50 -10.52 -16.58 11.77
CA ALA A 50 -11.31 -17.40 10.85
C ALA A 50 -12.45 -16.64 10.16
N ASP A 51 -12.91 -15.50 10.70
CA ASP A 51 -14.15 -14.85 10.28
C ASP A 51 -14.01 -13.98 9.01
N GLN A 52 -12.83 -13.85 8.43
CA GLN A 52 -12.67 -13.27 7.11
C GLN A 52 -12.51 -14.37 6.08
N ALA A 53 -13.60 -14.73 5.43
CA ALA A 53 -13.57 -15.69 4.32
C ALA A 53 -12.54 -15.27 3.27
N ASP A 54 -11.58 -16.16 3.01
CA ASP A 54 -10.62 -15.98 1.92
C ASP A 54 -10.99 -16.93 0.77
N PRO A 55 -11.77 -16.46 -0.21
CA PRO A 55 -12.21 -17.31 -1.33
C PRO A 55 -11.04 -17.75 -2.22
N LEU A 56 -9.88 -17.12 -2.11
CA LEU A 56 -8.69 -17.42 -2.90
C LEU A 56 -7.56 -18.04 -2.07
N GLU A 57 -7.86 -18.59 -0.88
CA GLU A 57 -6.87 -19.08 0.06
C GLU A 57 -5.88 -20.06 -0.57
N ALA A 58 -6.36 -21.05 -1.34
CA ALA A 58 -5.49 -22.03 -1.99
C ALA A 58 -4.49 -21.39 -2.97
N PHE A 59 -4.91 -20.36 -3.70
CA PHE A 59 -4.06 -19.56 -4.56
C PHE A 59 -3.09 -18.71 -3.73
N ASN A 60 -3.62 -18.00 -2.74
CA ASN A 60 -2.85 -17.09 -1.90
C ASN A 60 -1.74 -17.81 -1.12
N ARG A 61 -2.01 -19.00 -0.58
CA ARG A 61 -0.98 -19.81 0.09
C ARG A 61 0.13 -20.26 -0.88
N ARG A 62 -0.20 -20.61 -2.13
CA ARG A 62 0.81 -20.93 -3.14
C ARG A 62 1.66 -19.71 -3.49
N MET A 63 1.04 -18.54 -3.64
CA MET A 63 1.75 -17.29 -3.91
C MET A 63 2.60 -16.83 -2.71
N TYR A 64 2.14 -17.10 -1.48
CA TYR A 64 2.92 -16.86 -0.27
C TYR A 64 4.24 -17.64 -0.29
N HIS A 65 4.17 -18.96 -0.56
CA HIS A 65 5.38 -19.80 -0.69
C HIS A 65 6.26 -19.39 -1.87
N PHE A 66 5.66 -19.08 -3.00
CA PHE A 66 6.40 -18.57 -4.16
C PHE A 66 7.18 -17.31 -3.82
N ASN A 67 6.52 -16.33 -3.17
CA ASN A 67 7.16 -15.10 -2.75
C ASN A 67 8.28 -15.34 -1.75
N TYR A 68 8.10 -16.26 -0.81
CA TYR A 68 9.14 -16.67 0.12
C TYR A 68 10.38 -17.23 -0.61
N GLU A 69 10.20 -18.13 -1.55
CA GLU A 69 11.33 -18.71 -2.30
C GLU A 69 12.05 -17.65 -3.15
N ILE A 70 11.31 -16.79 -3.83
CA ILE A 70 11.89 -15.67 -4.59
C ILE A 70 12.63 -14.70 -3.66
N GLU A 71 12.05 -14.38 -2.50
CA GLU A 71 12.71 -13.54 -1.51
C GLU A 71 14.01 -14.17 -1.03
N ARG A 72 13.97 -15.43 -0.63
CA ARG A 72 15.13 -16.16 -0.08
C ARG A 72 16.27 -16.29 -1.09
N ILE A 73 15.94 -16.69 -2.33
CA ILE A 73 16.97 -17.09 -3.33
C ILE A 73 17.47 -15.89 -4.13
N ILE A 74 16.61 -14.91 -4.39
CA ILE A 74 16.92 -13.81 -5.33
C ILE A 74 16.98 -12.48 -4.60
N ILE A 75 15.89 -12.08 -3.92
CA ILE A 75 15.74 -10.71 -3.45
C ILE A 75 16.65 -10.44 -2.25
N THR A 76 16.69 -11.33 -1.28
CA THR A 76 17.52 -11.16 -0.06
C THR A 76 19.01 -11.08 -0.38
N PRO A 77 19.60 -11.95 -1.21
CA PRO A 77 21.00 -11.80 -1.61
C PRO A 77 21.29 -10.47 -2.30
N ILE A 78 20.42 -10.03 -3.20
CA ILE A 78 20.58 -8.75 -3.91
C ILE A 78 20.51 -7.57 -2.94
N VAL A 79 19.52 -7.54 -2.03
CA VAL A 79 19.37 -6.50 -1.03
C VAL A 79 20.56 -6.46 -0.06
N ASN A 80 21.04 -7.64 0.37
CA ASN A 80 22.19 -7.72 1.27
C ASN A 80 23.48 -7.25 0.57
N THR A 81 23.67 -7.63 -0.70
CA THR A 81 24.80 -7.12 -1.50
C THR A 81 24.73 -5.61 -1.64
N TYR A 82 23.54 -5.06 -1.97
CA TYR A 82 23.35 -3.62 -2.05
C TYR A 82 23.70 -2.92 -0.72
N LYS A 83 23.21 -3.42 0.41
CA LYS A 83 23.53 -2.87 1.75
C LYS A 83 25.02 -3.00 2.11
N PHE A 84 25.66 -4.05 1.66
CA PHE A 84 27.11 -4.26 1.93
C PHE A 84 28.00 -3.27 1.18
N ILE A 85 27.67 -2.98 -0.09
CA ILE A 85 28.48 -2.09 -0.93
C ILE A 85 28.09 -0.61 -0.83
N THR A 86 26.88 -0.31 -0.33
CA THR A 86 26.33 1.06 -0.33
C THR A 86 26.32 1.60 1.11
N PRO A 87 27.02 2.69 1.41
CA PRO A 87 26.94 3.34 2.72
C PRO A 87 25.52 3.82 3.06
N ASP A 88 25.12 3.76 4.33
CA ASP A 88 23.78 4.18 4.82
C ASP A 88 23.39 5.57 4.35
N PHE A 89 24.37 6.48 4.29
CA PHE A 89 24.13 7.83 3.78
C PHE A 89 23.59 7.81 2.34
N VAL A 90 24.20 7.04 1.45
CA VAL A 90 23.79 6.92 0.04
C VAL A 90 22.44 6.21 -0.07
N GLU A 91 22.24 5.13 0.67
CA GLU A 91 20.96 4.42 0.73
C GLU A 91 19.80 5.34 1.09
N ASN A 92 20.02 6.19 2.11
CA ASN A 92 19.02 7.16 2.54
C ASN A 92 18.70 8.21 1.46
N ARG A 93 19.70 8.61 0.64
CA ARG A 93 19.47 9.54 -0.49
C ARG A 93 18.62 8.89 -1.59
N VAL A 94 18.96 7.64 -1.93
CA VAL A 94 18.18 6.84 -2.89
C VAL A 94 16.73 6.69 -2.41
N SER A 95 16.52 6.32 -1.15
CA SER A 95 15.18 6.20 -0.57
C SER A 95 14.41 7.53 -0.60
N ASN A 96 15.05 8.65 -0.26
CA ASN A 96 14.42 9.96 -0.30
C ASN A 96 14.01 10.36 -1.72
N PHE A 97 14.85 10.08 -2.71
CA PHE A 97 14.55 10.32 -4.12
C PHE A 97 13.28 9.59 -4.57
N PHE A 98 13.19 8.28 -4.30
CA PHE A 98 12.01 7.49 -4.67
C PHE A 98 10.76 7.89 -3.88
N LYS A 99 10.92 8.21 -2.58
CA LYS A 99 9.83 8.74 -1.74
C LYS A 99 9.33 10.08 -2.26
N ASN A 100 10.23 10.98 -2.69
CA ASN A 100 9.87 12.27 -3.26
C ASN A 100 9.07 12.11 -4.58
N ALA A 101 9.50 11.20 -5.43
CA ALA A 101 8.77 10.92 -6.66
C ALA A 101 7.37 10.30 -6.38
N LYS A 102 7.23 9.44 -5.35
CA LYS A 102 5.93 8.89 -4.93
C LYS A 102 4.94 9.97 -4.45
N VAL A 103 5.42 11.10 -3.95
CA VAL A 103 4.57 12.22 -3.50
C VAL A 103 3.66 12.74 -4.62
N LEU A 104 4.08 12.63 -5.89
CA LEU A 104 3.24 13.03 -7.03
C LEU A 104 1.99 12.15 -7.18
N ASN A 105 2.10 10.84 -6.92
CA ASN A 105 0.92 9.98 -6.86
C ASN A 105 -0.01 10.40 -5.73
N THR A 106 0.55 10.71 -4.55
CA THR A 106 -0.23 11.22 -3.41
C THR A 106 -0.94 12.53 -3.76
N MET A 107 -0.27 13.45 -4.47
CA MET A 107 -0.85 14.69 -4.94
C MET A 107 -2.03 14.45 -5.89
N ALA A 108 -1.84 13.58 -6.90
CA ALA A 108 -2.87 13.26 -7.87
C ALA A 108 -4.08 12.58 -7.21
N ASN A 109 -3.85 11.59 -6.36
CA ASN A 109 -4.91 10.87 -5.65
C ASN A 109 -5.65 11.78 -4.67
N SER A 110 -4.95 12.67 -3.96
CA SER A 110 -5.61 13.70 -3.13
C SER A 110 -6.47 14.66 -3.95
N ALA A 111 -6.03 15.02 -5.16
CA ALA A 111 -6.82 15.84 -6.08
C ALA A 111 -8.06 15.09 -6.58
N PHE A 112 -7.94 13.81 -6.92
CA PHE A 112 -9.09 12.96 -7.29
C PHE A 112 -10.12 12.81 -6.17
N GLN A 113 -9.69 12.90 -4.91
CA GLN A 113 -10.57 12.89 -3.74
C GLN A 113 -11.10 14.29 -3.36
N PHE A 114 -10.87 15.31 -4.18
CA PHE A 114 -11.19 16.72 -3.88
C PHE A 114 -10.58 17.27 -2.59
N LYS A 115 -9.49 16.65 -2.09
CA LYS A 115 -8.76 17.10 -0.90
C LYS A 115 -7.69 18.12 -1.28
N GLY A 116 -8.11 19.31 -1.69
CA GLY A 116 -7.23 20.36 -2.20
C GLY A 116 -6.09 20.71 -1.24
N ARG A 117 -6.37 20.83 0.06
CA ARG A 117 -5.35 21.13 1.09
C ARG A 117 -4.28 20.03 1.17
N LYS A 118 -4.67 18.75 1.10
CA LYS A 118 -3.76 17.61 1.13
C LYS A 118 -2.93 17.53 -0.16
N SER A 119 -3.57 17.77 -1.31
CA SER A 119 -2.91 17.83 -2.62
C SER A 119 -1.87 18.96 -2.67
N MET A 120 -2.21 20.17 -2.24
CA MET A 120 -1.29 21.32 -2.19
C MET A 120 -0.13 21.09 -1.21
N ARG A 121 -0.38 20.42 -0.08
CA ARG A 121 0.68 20.03 0.85
C ARG A 121 1.64 19.03 0.21
N ALA A 122 1.13 18.05 -0.52
CA ALA A 122 1.95 17.10 -1.28
C ALA A 122 2.80 17.83 -2.34
N LEU A 123 2.20 18.74 -3.11
CA LEU A 123 2.91 19.56 -4.08
C LEU A 123 4.02 20.40 -3.43
N GLY A 124 3.72 21.07 -2.31
CA GLY A 124 4.70 21.87 -1.57
C GLY A 124 5.89 21.03 -1.10
N ARG A 125 5.62 19.82 -0.56
CA ARG A 125 6.70 18.88 -0.18
C ARG A 125 7.56 18.49 -1.37
N PHE A 126 6.92 18.12 -2.49
CA PHE A 126 7.63 17.75 -3.72
C PHE A 126 8.53 18.90 -4.17
N THR A 127 8.00 20.12 -4.23
CA THR A 127 8.75 21.31 -4.68
C THR A 127 9.92 21.61 -3.74
N ILE A 128 9.70 21.63 -2.42
CA ILE A 128 10.75 21.91 -1.44
C ILE A 128 11.85 20.84 -1.52
N ASN A 129 11.49 19.58 -1.55
CA ASN A 129 12.48 18.50 -1.62
C ASN A 129 13.20 18.46 -2.97
N THR A 130 12.55 18.86 -4.06
CA THR A 130 13.18 18.92 -5.38
C THR A 130 14.14 20.12 -5.49
N VAL A 131 13.72 21.30 -5.06
CA VAL A 131 14.52 22.54 -5.19
C VAL A 131 15.60 22.63 -4.10
N LEU A 132 15.19 22.54 -2.84
CA LEU A 132 16.11 22.69 -1.71
C LEU A 132 16.77 21.36 -1.33
N GLY A 133 16.15 20.24 -1.69
CA GLY A 133 16.62 18.89 -1.39
C GLY A 133 17.44 18.24 -2.53
N LEU A 134 17.96 19.02 -3.48
CA LEU A 134 18.79 18.54 -4.61
C LEU A 134 18.11 17.39 -5.37
N GLY A 135 16.96 17.69 -6.00
CA GLY A 135 16.21 16.69 -6.75
C GLY A 135 15.49 15.63 -5.90
N GLY A 136 15.31 15.89 -4.60
CA GLY A 136 14.65 14.95 -3.67
C GLY A 136 15.60 14.02 -2.92
N LEU A 137 16.90 14.17 -3.06
CA LEU A 137 17.90 13.41 -2.30
C LEU A 137 17.85 13.73 -0.80
N PHE A 138 17.39 14.93 -0.43
CA PHE A 138 17.24 15.37 0.95
C PHE A 138 15.76 15.67 1.26
N ASP A 139 15.23 15.11 2.34
CA ASP A 139 13.87 15.39 2.80
C ASP A 139 13.84 16.63 3.68
N VAL A 140 14.00 17.79 3.03
CA VAL A 140 13.99 19.12 3.67
C VAL A 140 12.61 19.44 4.22
N ALA A 141 11.55 19.09 3.49
CA ALA A 141 10.17 19.35 3.90
C ALA A 141 9.83 18.69 5.26
N SER A 142 10.35 17.49 5.55
CA SER A 142 10.17 16.86 6.86
C SER A 142 10.92 17.60 7.97
N LYS A 143 12.11 18.14 7.69
CA LYS A 143 12.86 18.98 8.65
C LYS A 143 12.16 20.31 8.93
N MET A 144 11.34 20.78 7.99
CA MET A 144 10.49 21.97 8.17
C MET A 144 9.15 21.64 8.87
N GLY A 145 8.98 20.41 9.39
CA GLY A 145 7.77 20.01 10.11
C GLY A 145 6.56 19.67 9.21
N MET A 146 6.75 19.59 7.89
CA MET A 146 5.64 19.24 6.99
C MET A 146 5.28 17.75 7.11
N PRO A 147 4.02 17.38 7.44
CA PRO A 147 3.60 15.99 7.54
C PRO A 147 3.69 15.27 6.21
N LYS A 148 3.89 13.94 6.24
CA LYS A 148 3.98 13.09 5.06
C LYS A 148 2.58 12.58 4.69
N PRO A 149 1.86 13.20 3.76
CA PRO A 149 0.60 12.68 3.30
C PRO A 149 0.83 11.36 2.54
N HIS A 150 -0.11 10.44 2.66
CA HIS A 150 -0.10 9.21 1.89
C HIS A 150 -1.48 9.00 1.28
N GLU A 151 -1.55 8.91 -0.03
CA GLU A 151 -2.73 8.52 -0.79
C GLU A 151 -2.27 7.66 -1.97
N ASP A 152 -3.07 6.65 -2.28
CA ASP A 152 -2.95 5.82 -3.46
C ASP A 152 -4.33 5.67 -4.13
N PHE A 153 -4.38 5.10 -5.32
CA PHE A 153 -5.64 4.98 -6.06
C PHE A 153 -6.59 3.97 -5.40
N GLY A 154 -6.09 2.97 -4.68
CA GLY A 154 -6.92 2.08 -3.86
C GLY A 154 -7.64 2.84 -2.74
N LEU A 155 -6.97 3.78 -2.07
CA LEU A 155 -7.57 4.68 -1.08
C LEU A 155 -8.56 5.67 -1.75
N THR A 156 -8.27 6.09 -2.96
CA THR A 156 -9.20 6.92 -3.75
C THR A 156 -10.49 6.17 -4.05
N LEU A 157 -10.40 4.91 -4.45
CA LEU A 157 -11.57 4.04 -4.63
C LEU A 157 -12.33 3.81 -3.32
N ALA A 158 -11.60 3.60 -2.20
CA ALA A 158 -12.19 3.48 -0.87
C ALA A 158 -12.94 4.75 -0.44
N TYR A 159 -12.40 5.91 -0.76
CA TYR A 159 -13.06 7.20 -0.51
C TYR A 159 -14.42 7.30 -1.21
N TYR A 160 -14.53 6.75 -2.42
CA TYR A 160 -15.79 6.67 -3.18
C TYR A 160 -16.67 5.47 -2.82
N GLY A 161 -16.34 4.73 -1.75
CA GLY A 161 -17.18 3.63 -1.25
C GLY A 161 -16.96 2.29 -1.93
N VAL A 162 -15.94 2.14 -2.79
CA VAL A 162 -15.62 0.86 -3.39
C VAL A 162 -15.06 -0.09 -2.34
N GLY A 163 -15.70 -1.26 -2.16
CA GLY A 163 -15.26 -2.31 -1.24
C GLY A 163 -13.88 -2.85 -1.60
N ARG A 164 -13.19 -3.45 -0.61
CA ARG A 164 -11.84 -4.01 -0.79
C ARG A 164 -11.79 -5.17 -1.78
N GLY A 165 -12.90 -5.94 -1.88
CA GLY A 165 -12.94 -7.20 -2.62
C GLY A 165 -12.13 -8.31 -1.93
N PRO A 166 -11.90 -9.45 -2.60
CA PRO A 166 -11.14 -10.56 -2.03
C PRO A 166 -9.70 -10.20 -1.72
N TYR A 167 -9.18 -10.83 -0.66
CA TYR A 167 -7.76 -10.78 -0.34
C TYR A 167 -6.95 -11.52 -1.40
N LEU A 168 -5.80 -11.00 -1.78
CA LEU A 168 -4.96 -11.51 -2.85
C LEU A 168 -3.49 -11.36 -2.49
N ILE A 169 -2.70 -12.39 -2.73
CA ILE A 169 -1.24 -12.29 -2.70
C ILE A 169 -0.72 -12.24 -4.12
N LEU A 170 -0.14 -11.11 -4.50
CA LEU A 170 0.46 -10.94 -5.80
C LEU A 170 1.89 -11.48 -5.82
N PRO A 171 2.32 -12.10 -6.94
CA PRO A 171 3.72 -12.48 -7.12
C PRO A 171 4.64 -11.27 -6.92
N ILE A 172 5.67 -11.42 -6.10
CA ILE A 172 6.70 -10.41 -5.79
C ILE A 172 6.17 -9.19 -5.01
N LEU A 173 4.95 -8.73 -5.29
CA LEU A 173 4.36 -7.54 -4.67
C LEU A 173 3.77 -7.81 -3.27
N GLY A 174 3.42 -9.06 -2.97
CA GLY A 174 2.93 -9.48 -1.66
C GLY A 174 1.42 -9.25 -1.43
N PRO A 175 1.01 -9.11 -0.16
CA PRO A 175 -0.40 -8.99 0.25
C PRO A 175 -1.08 -7.75 -0.33
N THR A 176 -2.34 -7.90 -0.76
CA THR A 176 -3.18 -6.82 -1.27
C THR A 176 -4.65 -7.21 -1.24
N TYR A 177 -5.55 -6.30 -1.60
CA TYR A 177 -6.94 -6.58 -1.96
C TYR A 177 -7.16 -6.32 -3.46
N LEU A 178 -8.18 -6.91 -4.05
CA LEU A 178 -8.46 -6.74 -5.49
C LEU A 178 -8.60 -5.26 -5.89
N ARG A 179 -9.31 -4.46 -5.07
CA ARG A 179 -9.42 -3.00 -5.27
C ARG A 179 -8.04 -2.33 -5.29
N ASP A 180 -7.19 -2.69 -4.34
CA ASP A 180 -5.88 -2.05 -4.17
C ASP A 180 -4.88 -2.53 -5.23
N ALA A 181 -5.00 -3.79 -5.70
CA ALA A 181 -4.25 -4.29 -6.84
C ALA A 181 -4.57 -3.50 -8.13
N PHE A 182 -5.88 -3.25 -8.37
CA PHE A 182 -6.30 -2.36 -9.44
C PHE A 182 -5.77 -0.95 -9.26
N GLY A 183 -5.83 -0.43 -8.02
CA GLY A 183 -5.26 0.87 -7.65
C GLY A 183 -3.77 0.97 -7.98
N MET A 184 -2.98 -0.05 -7.65
CA MET A 184 -1.55 -0.10 -7.99
C MET A 184 -1.31 -0.07 -9.50
N ALA A 185 -2.14 -0.74 -10.29
CA ALA A 185 -2.03 -0.70 -11.76
C ALA A 185 -2.29 0.71 -12.31
N VAL A 186 -3.31 1.41 -11.78
CA VAL A 186 -3.62 2.80 -12.16
C VAL A 186 -2.52 3.75 -11.72
N ASP A 187 -2.04 3.65 -10.49
CA ASP A 187 -0.92 4.46 -9.99
C ASP A 187 0.36 4.25 -10.82
N SER A 188 0.61 3.02 -11.24
CA SER A 188 1.74 2.70 -12.12
C SER A 188 1.57 3.32 -13.51
N ALA A 189 0.36 3.31 -14.06
CA ALA A 189 0.06 3.95 -15.35
C ALA A 189 0.18 5.48 -15.27
N ILE A 190 -0.27 6.10 -14.17
CA ILE A 190 -0.11 7.54 -13.93
C ILE A 190 1.37 7.89 -13.80
N SER A 191 2.12 7.14 -13.02
CA SER A 191 3.57 7.36 -12.83
C SER A 191 4.35 7.18 -14.13
N GLY A 192 3.99 6.18 -14.94
CA GLY A 192 4.63 5.91 -16.22
C GLY A 192 4.37 7.01 -17.26
N LYS A 193 3.18 7.62 -17.23
CA LYS A 193 2.82 8.73 -18.15
C LYS A 193 3.32 10.09 -17.70
N SER A 194 3.56 10.29 -16.42
CA SER A 194 4.08 11.58 -15.91
C SER A 194 5.52 11.84 -16.32
N ASP A 195 6.16 10.90 -17.01
CA ASP A 195 7.44 11.02 -17.72
C ASP A 195 8.61 11.59 -16.88
N ILE A 196 8.38 11.83 -15.59
CA ILE A 196 9.38 12.41 -14.69
C ILE A 196 10.57 11.46 -14.58
N TYR A 197 10.32 10.15 -14.45
CA TYR A 197 11.38 9.15 -14.46
C TYR A 197 12.03 9.04 -15.82
N HIS A 198 11.28 9.23 -16.92
CA HIS A 198 11.80 9.22 -18.29
C HIS A 198 12.65 10.46 -18.58
N ARG A 199 12.20 11.64 -18.14
CA ARG A 199 12.92 12.91 -18.34
C ARG A 199 14.09 13.10 -17.38
N MET A 200 14.04 12.52 -16.18
CA MET A 200 15.15 12.50 -15.23
C MET A 200 16.15 11.36 -15.49
N SER A 201 15.88 10.47 -16.43
CA SER A 201 16.82 9.41 -16.82
C SER A 201 18.00 10.05 -17.54
N LEU A 202 19.03 10.36 -16.79
CA LEU A 202 20.35 10.76 -17.30
C LEU A 202 21.03 9.63 -18.10
N PHE A 203 20.42 8.45 -18.14
CA PHE A 203 20.92 7.26 -18.83
C PHE A 203 19.87 6.78 -19.84
N ASN A 204 20.11 7.08 -21.06
CA ASN A 204 19.20 6.90 -22.21
C ASN A 204 18.98 5.42 -22.63
N SER A 205 19.34 4.44 -21.84
CA SER A 205 19.22 3.05 -22.29
C SER A 205 18.65 2.12 -21.25
N THR A 206 17.64 2.42 -20.62
CA THR A 206 16.85 1.44 -19.90
C THR A 206 16.45 1.91 -18.50
N ASN A 207 15.23 2.25 -18.37
CA ASN A 207 14.50 2.34 -17.10
C ASN A 207 14.66 1.07 -16.23
N ALA A 208 15.26 -0.01 -16.75
CA ALA A 208 15.47 -1.27 -16.06
C ALA A 208 16.37 -1.13 -14.83
N GLY A 209 17.49 -0.44 -14.93
CA GLY A 209 18.39 -0.21 -13.80
C GLY A 209 17.75 0.63 -12.69
N LEU A 210 17.05 1.70 -13.06
CA LEU A 210 16.34 2.54 -12.09
C LEU A 210 15.14 1.80 -11.47
N THR A 211 14.45 0.98 -12.24
CA THR A 211 13.35 0.15 -11.77
C THR A 211 13.86 -0.93 -10.81
N ALA A 212 14.99 -1.58 -11.13
CA ALA A 212 15.64 -2.55 -10.25
C ALA A 212 16.10 -1.89 -8.95
N LEU A 213 16.75 -0.73 -9.02
CA LEU A 213 17.17 0.04 -7.85
C LEU A 213 15.98 0.45 -6.98
N ARG A 214 14.87 0.87 -7.61
CA ARG A 214 13.61 1.15 -6.90
C ARG A 214 13.05 -0.09 -6.20
N GLY A 215 13.07 -1.25 -6.87
CA GLY A 215 12.64 -2.53 -6.27
C GLY A 215 13.50 -2.91 -5.06
N ILE A 216 14.82 -2.78 -5.16
CA ILE A 216 15.76 -3.01 -4.06
C ILE A 216 15.48 -2.05 -2.90
N ASP A 217 15.32 -0.75 -3.18
CA ASP A 217 15.01 0.25 -2.16
C ASP A 217 13.66 0.00 -1.49
N MET A 218 12.63 -0.35 -2.25
CA MET A 218 11.32 -0.71 -1.70
C MET A 218 11.44 -1.90 -0.76
N ARG A 219 12.10 -2.99 -1.18
CA ARG A 219 12.24 -4.20 -0.36
C ARG A 219 13.08 -3.95 0.89
N LYS A 220 14.15 -3.18 0.78
CA LYS A 220 14.99 -2.79 1.92
C LYS A 220 14.20 -2.07 3.02
N ASN A 221 13.23 -1.25 2.62
CA ASN A 221 12.42 -0.45 3.56
C ASN A 221 11.22 -1.23 4.14
N ILE A 222 10.98 -2.47 3.73
CA ILE A 222 9.94 -3.34 4.29
C ILE A 222 10.56 -4.19 5.40
N ALA A 223 10.08 -4.03 6.63
CA ALA A 223 10.56 -4.80 7.77
C ALA A 223 10.06 -6.26 7.79
N PHE A 224 8.95 -6.53 7.12
CA PHE A 224 8.36 -7.88 7.07
C PHE A 224 9.21 -8.84 6.22
N HIS A 225 9.41 -10.06 6.72
CA HIS A 225 10.02 -11.17 6.01
C HIS A 225 9.10 -12.40 6.07
N TYR A 226 9.00 -13.12 4.97
CA TYR A 226 8.25 -14.38 4.91
C TYR A 226 8.89 -15.43 5.81
N HIS A 227 8.08 -16.23 6.50
CA HIS A 227 8.53 -17.27 7.46
C HIS A 227 9.38 -16.74 8.63
N GLN A 228 9.18 -15.48 9.00
CA GLN A 228 9.90 -14.86 10.12
C GLN A 228 9.49 -15.44 11.47
N THR A 229 8.23 -15.82 11.62
CA THR A 229 7.70 -16.32 12.89
C THR A 229 7.82 -17.82 13.04
N ASN A 230 8.10 -18.55 11.95
CA ASN A 230 8.04 -20.03 11.90
C ASN A 230 6.74 -20.63 12.47
N SER A 231 5.67 -19.85 12.49
CA SER A 231 4.36 -20.30 12.95
C SER A 231 3.58 -20.96 11.82
N PRO A 232 2.86 -22.05 12.05
CA PRO A 232 1.96 -22.63 11.05
C PRO A 232 0.80 -21.68 10.67
N PHE A 233 0.51 -20.67 11.50
CA PHE A 233 -0.53 -19.65 11.30
C PHE A 233 0.00 -18.34 10.76
N GLU A 234 1.20 -18.33 10.23
CA GLU A 234 1.83 -17.09 9.75
C GLU A 234 1.06 -16.45 8.60
N TYR A 235 0.49 -17.25 7.71
CA TYR A 235 -0.34 -16.76 6.62
C TYR A 235 -1.55 -15.96 7.12
N GLU A 236 -2.29 -16.50 8.08
CA GLU A 236 -3.45 -15.86 8.71
C GLU A 236 -3.05 -14.59 9.44
N TYR A 237 -1.94 -14.63 10.15
CA TYR A 237 -1.38 -13.50 10.86
C TYR A 237 -1.02 -12.35 9.91
N VAL A 238 -0.36 -12.65 8.80
CA VAL A 238 0.00 -11.66 7.77
C VAL A 238 -1.26 -11.06 7.14
N ARG A 239 -2.27 -11.88 6.85
CA ARG A 239 -3.56 -11.42 6.33
C ARG A 239 -4.25 -10.48 7.32
N PHE A 240 -4.28 -10.84 8.59
CA PHE A 240 -4.83 -10.01 9.66
C PHE A 240 -4.09 -8.67 9.77
N LEU A 241 -2.78 -8.69 9.88
CA LEU A 241 -1.97 -7.46 9.96
C LEU A 241 -2.17 -6.54 8.75
N TYR A 242 -2.25 -7.11 7.55
CA TYR A 242 -2.48 -6.34 6.34
C TYR A 242 -3.89 -5.71 6.34
N ASN A 243 -4.90 -6.45 6.79
CA ASN A 243 -6.26 -5.94 6.95
C ASN A 243 -6.32 -4.72 7.88
N GLU A 244 -5.71 -4.84 9.07
CA GLU A 244 -5.65 -3.77 10.06
C GLU A 244 -4.88 -2.56 9.54
N TYR A 245 -3.71 -2.79 8.95
CA TYR A 245 -2.91 -1.75 8.35
C TYR A 245 -3.70 -0.97 7.29
N ARG A 246 -4.42 -1.68 6.43
CA ARG A 246 -5.22 -1.05 5.37
C ARG A 246 -6.44 -0.32 5.94
N GLY A 247 -7.06 -0.86 7.00
CA GLY A 247 -8.14 -0.18 7.74
C GLY A 247 -7.71 1.16 8.32
N ILE A 248 -6.53 1.20 8.94
CA ILE A 248 -5.94 2.44 9.48
C ILE A 248 -5.69 3.47 8.36
N GLN A 249 -5.17 3.03 7.22
CA GLN A 249 -4.94 3.93 6.08
C GLN A 249 -6.24 4.50 5.51
N GLU A 250 -7.29 3.68 5.37
CA GLU A 250 -8.61 4.13 4.92
C GLU A 250 -9.23 5.13 5.90
N ALA A 251 -9.12 4.88 7.21
CA ALA A 251 -9.60 5.81 8.23
C ALA A 251 -8.85 7.15 8.18
N ALA A 252 -7.53 7.11 8.04
CA ALA A 252 -6.69 8.31 7.91
C ALA A 252 -6.93 9.05 6.57
N SER A 253 -7.29 8.32 5.53
CA SER A 253 -7.63 8.93 4.25
C SER A 253 -8.95 9.70 4.32
N LYS A 254 -9.92 9.30 5.14
CA LYS A 254 -11.22 9.98 5.26
C LYS A 254 -11.16 11.31 6.04
N GLN A 255 -10.09 11.56 6.76
CA GLN A 255 -9.81 12.83 7.46
C GLN A 255 -9.19 13.88 6.50
#